data_e7fb880db225423d3cb797b843a752ae
#
_entry.id   e7fb880db225423d3cb797b843a752ae
#
_cell.length_a   1.000
_cell.length_b   1.000
_cell.length_c   1.000
_cell.angle_alpha   90.00
_cell.angle_beta   90.00
_cell.angle_gamma   90.00
#
_symmetry.space_group_name_H-M   'P 1'
#
loop_
_entity.id
_entity.type
_entity.pdbx_description
1 polymer ?
#
loop_
_entity_poly.entity_id
_entity_poly.type
_entity_poly.pdbx_seq_one_letter_code
_entity_poly.pdbx_strand_id
1 'polypeptide(L)'
;MKVKKGAGERVFEAANALLLVLISLVMLYPFWHELCLSFSSSTEATRGGVFLLPRQFTVEAYQLVMKNAFIWTSYANSIYCAFFTTALGILLTSMLAYGLSKKSLAGNKILSFAVVFCMIFNGGLIPTYLTVKELNLIDNLWALILMAIVTPYNTIIVKNFFGAMPSELEEAAFIDGAGPLRIFFQIIMPLSKAVLATVGLWLAVASWNNFMGPLIYMNSRENFTLPLYIRQVIDGQMIARATGEGAQSAVESVIGATIIISIAPILCVYPFLQKYFVKGVMIGSVKG
;
A
#
# COMPACT_ATOMS: atom_id res chain seq x y z
N MET A 1 33.58 23.01 -8.71
CA MET A 1 33.37 24.16 -9.62
C MET A 1 31.89 24.30 -9.93
N LYS A 2 31.19 25.36 -9.48
CA LYS A 2 29.79 25.61 -9.94
C LYS A 2 29.88 26.20 -11.34
N VAL A 3 29.49 25.43 -12.35
CA VAL A 3 29.34 25.90 -13.72
C VAL A 3 28.29 27.02 -13.71
N LYS A 4 28.65 28.22 -14.23
CA LYS A 4 27.70 29.33 -14.35
C LYS A 4 26.65 28.94 -15.41
N LYS A 5 25.41 28.74 -14.97
CA LYS A 5 24.26 28.39 -15.83
C LYS A 5 23.99 29.54 -16.81
N GLY A 6 23.82 29.22 -18.09
CA GLY A 6 23.41 30.15 -19.14
C GLY A 6 22.02 30.73 -18.91
N ALA A 7 21.70 31.87 -19.54
CA ALA A 7 20.38 32.50 -19.42
C ALA A 7 19.23 31.55 -19.88
N GLY A 8 19.42 30.79 -20.95
CA GLY A 8 18.44 29.80 -21.44
C GLY A 8 18.20 28.65 -20.44
N GLU A 9 19.25 28.20 -19.76
CA GLU A 9 19.13 27.14 -18.75
C GLU A 9 18.35 27.63 -17.52
N ARG A 10 18.54 28.89 -17.10
CA ARG A 10 17.75 29.50 -16.01
C ARG A 10 16.27 29.65 -16.38
N VAL A 11 15.98 30.06 -17.60
CA VAL A 11 14.60 30.17 -18.11
C VAL A 11 13.92 28.80 -18.15
N PHE A 12 14.63 27.78 -18.64
CA PHE A 12 14.13 26.41 -18.66
C PHE A 12 13.86 25.88 -17.24
N GLU A 13 14.80 26.08 -16.30
CA GLU A 13 14.61 25.67 -14.90
C GLU A 13 13.42 26.38 -14.25
N ALA A 14 13.24 27.68 -14.48
CA ALA A 14 12.12 28.43 -13.94
C ALA A 14 10.79 27.98 -14.55
N ALA A 15 10.73 27.76 -15.87
CA ALA A 15 9.55 27.25 -16.55
C ALA A 15 9.19 25.82 -16.07
N ASN A 16 10.19 24.94 -15.93
CA ASN A 16 9.99 23.58 -15.42
C ASN A 16 9.53 23.59 -13.96
N ALA A 17 10.13 24.43 -13.12
CA ALA A 17 9.69 24.57 -11.73
C ALA A 17 8.25 25.08 -11.62
N LEU A 18 7.88 26.09 -12.42
CA LEU A 18 6.51 26.60 -12.48
C LEU A 18 5.53 25.52 -12.93
N LEU A 19 5.86 24.76 -13.99
CA LEU A 19 5.04 23.66 -14.47
C LEU A 19 4.83 22.60 -13.38
N LEU A 20 5.89 22.18 -12.68
CA LEU A 20 5.81 21.20 -11.60
C LEU A 20 4.98 21.71 -10.43
N VAL A 21 5.09 23.00 -10.07
CA VAL A 21 4.25 23.59 -9.01
C VAL A 21 2.78 23.59 -9.43
N LEU A 22 2.45 23.98 -10.66
CA LEU A 22 1.07 23.97 -11.17
C LEU A 22 0.48 22.54 -11.16
N ILE A 23 1.22 21.55 -11.65
CA ILE A 23 0.80 20.14 -11.61
C ILE A 23 0.57 19.71 -10.17
N SER A 24 1.48 20.04 -9.25
CA SER A 24 1.35 19.69 -7.82
C SER A 24 0.10 20.32 -7.19
N LEU A 25 -0.20 21.57 -7.49
CA LEU A 25 -1.41 22.25 -6.99
C LEU A 25 -2.69 21.58 -7.50
N VAL A 26 -2.74 21.23 -8.80
CA VAL A 26 -3.87 20.53 -9.39
C VAL A 26 -4.07 19.15 -8.73
N MET A 27 -2.98 18.40 -8.48
CA MET A 27 -3.03 17.09 -7.83
C MET A 27 -3.41 17.18 -6.34
N LEU A 28 -3.02 18.25 -5.64
CA LEU A 28 -3.37 18.47 -4.24
C LEU A 28 -4.80 18.96 -4.04
N TYR A 29 -5.38 19.61 -5.06
CA TYR A 29 -6.70 20.23 -4.96
C TYR A 29 -7.81 19.25 -4.51
N PRO A 30 -7.96 18.02 -5.05
CA PRO A 30 -8.98 17.09 -4.59
C PRO A 30 -8.90 16.79 -3.07
N PHE A 31 -7.69 16.60 -2.56
CA PHE A 31 -7.48 16.35 -1.12
C PHE A 31 -7.79 17.59 -0.29
N TRP A 32 -7.40 18.77 -0.77
CA TRP A 32 -7.73 20.05 -0.14
C TRP A 32 -9.22 20.29 -0.13
N HIS A 33 -9.90 20.01 -1.23
CA HIS A 33 -11.34 20.12 -1.36
C HIS A 33 -12.07 19.24 -0.33
N GLU A 34 -11.71 17.95 -0.24
CA GLU A 34 -12.28 17.03 0.75
C GLU A 34 -12.02 17.48 2.19
N LEU A 35 -10.83 18.02 2.46
CA LEU A 35 -10.48 18.59 3.76
C LEU A 35 -11.38 19.79 4.09
N CYS A 36 -11.56 20.73 3.17
CA CYS A 36 -12.45 21.87 3.36
C CYS A 36 -13.91 21.44 3.54
N LEU A 37 -14.33 20.45 2.76
CA LEU A 37 -15.68 19.90 2.81
C LEU A 37 -15.96 19.22 4.17
N SER A 38 -15.00 18.45 4.68
CA SER A 38 -15.11 17.73 5.96
C SER A 38 -15.28 18.67 7.18
N PHE A 39 -14.78 19.90 7.08
CA PHE A 39 -14.92 20.94 8.09
C PHE A 39 -16.06 21.94 7.80
N SER A 40 -16.84 21.73 6.75
CA SER A 40 -17.97 22.58 6.41
C SER A 40 -19.27 22.04 6.99
N SER A 41 -20.23 22.96 7.27
CA SER A 41 -21.57 22.54 7.70
C SER A 41 -22.25 21.70 6.62
N SER A 42 -23.09 20.76 7.03
CA SER A 42 -23.80 19.85 6.13
C SER A 42 -24.61 20.59 5.06
N THR A 43 -25.23 21.72 5.42
CA THR A 43 -26.01 22.54 4.48
C THR A 43 -25.14 23.16 3.41
N GLU A 44 -23.96 23.68 3.75
CA GLU A 44 -23.05 24.28 2.80
C GLU A 44 -22.33 23.20 1.95
N ALA A 45 -22.00 22.06 2.55
CA ALA A 45 -21.43 20.91 1.84
C ALA A 45 -22.37 20.40 0.74
N THR A 46 -23.67 20.31 1.01
CA THR A 46 -24.70 19.84 0.04
C THR A 46 -24.92 20.83 -1.11
N ARG A 47 -24.67 22.13 -0.89
CA ARG A 47 -24.76 23.14 -1.97
C ARG A 47 -23.73 22.91 -3.07
N GLY A 48 -22.65 22.22 -2.76
CA GLY A 48 -21.59 21.92 -3.72
C GLY A 48 -20.77 23.15 -4.13
N GLY A 49 -19.98 22.97 -5.17
CA GLY A 49 -19.12 24.02 -5.74
C GLY A 49 -17.66 23.84 -5.32
N VAL A 50 -16.81 24.82 -5.65
CA VAL A 50 -15.39 24.83 -5.36
C VAL A 50 -15.15 25.29 -3.92
N PHE A 51 -14.53 24.43 -3.11
CA PHE A 51 -14.18 24.73 -1.73
C PHE A 51 -12.67 25.04 -1.65
N LEU A 52 -12.34 26.31 -1.48
CA LEU A 52 -10.98 26.77 -1.16
C LEU A 52 -10.78 26.95 0.35
N LEU A 53 -11.85 27.20 1.09
CA LEU A 53 -11.88 27.30 2.54
C LEU A 53 -13.16 26.64 3.07
N PRO A 54 -13.16 26.13 4.33
CA PRO A 54 -14.36 25.60 4.95
C PRO A 54 -15.46 26.68 5.05
N ARG A 55 -16.70 26.32 4.69
CA ARG A 55 -17.85 27.20 4.81
C ARG A 55 -18.66 26.83 6.08
N GLN A 56 -18.92 27.80 6.96
CA GLN A 56 -19.51 27.55 8.25
C GLN A 56 -18.81 26.43 9.00
N PHE A 57 -17.58 26.70 9.45
CA PHE A 57 -16.68 25.73 10.09
C PHE A 57 -17.38 24.95 11.21
N THR A 58 -17.33 23.62 11.13
CA THR A 58 -17.83 22.68 12.13
C THR A 58 -17.00 21.42 12.16
N VAL A 59 -17.03 20.72 13.29
CA VAL A 59 -16.40 19.40 13.48
C VAL A 59 -17.44 18.28 13.64
N GLU A 60 -18.70 18.59 13.39
CA GLU A 60 -19.82 17.65 13.58
C GLU A 60 -19.65 16.36 12.77
N ALA A 61 -19.22 16.47 11.51
CA ALA A 61 -18.96 15.32 10.65
C ALA A 61 -17.93 14.36 11.28
N TYR A 62 -16.85 14.90 11.84
CA TYR A 62 -15.84 14.10 12.54
C TYR A 62 -16.41 13.43 13.80
N GLN A 63 -17.22 14.12 14.58
CA GLN A 63 -17.88 13.53 15.75
C GLN A 63 -18.81 12.38 15.38
N LEU A 64 -19.56 12.50 14.28
CA LEU A 64 -20.43 11.45 13.76
C LEU A 64 -19.61 10.22 13.30
N VAL A 65 -18.56 10.44 12.53
CA VAL A 65 -17.69 9.37 12.05
C VAL A 65 -17.00 8.65 13.20
N MET A 66 -16.46 9.39 14.18
CA MET A 66 -15.73 8.81 15.31
C MET A 66 -16.63 8.07 16.30
N LYS A 67 -17.93 8.40 16.39
CA LYS A 67 -18.91 7.65 17.19
C LYS A 67 -19.32 6.32 16.58
N ASN A 68 -19.07 6.12 15.28
CA ASN A 68 -19.42 4.87 14.62
C ASN A 68 -18.40 3.79 14.95
N ALA A 69 -18.82 2.74 15.66
CA ALA A 69 -17.94 1.63 16.06
C ALA A 69 -17.31 0.90 14.86
N PHE A 70 -18.01 0.83 13.73
CA PHE A 70 -17.50 0.08 12.55
C PHE A 70 -16.27 0.72 11.90
N ILE A 71 -16.05 2.03 12.04
CA ILE A 71 -14.81 2.62 11.53
C ILE A 71 -13.60 2.09 12.29
N TRP A 72 -13.70 1.96 13.60
CA TRP A 72 -12.62 1.45 14.44
C TRP A 72 -12.33 -0.02 14.19
N THR A 73 -13.37 -0.83 13.99
CA THR A 73 -13.23 -2.23 13.59
C THR A 73 -12.54 -2.33 12.23
N SER A 74 -12.97 -1.52 11.26
CA SER A 74 -12.36 -1.48 9.91
C SER A 74 -10.90 -1.01 9.93
N TYR A 75 -10.56 -0.07 10.82
CA TYR A 75 -9.17 0.31 11.08
C TYR A 75 -8.36 -0.85 11.62
N ALA A 76 -8.86 -1.52 12.66
CA ALA A 76 -8.19 -2.66 13.26
C ALA A 76 -7.96 -3.78 12.22
N ASN A 77 -8.97 -4.09 11.39
CA ASN A 77 -8.87 -5.05 10.32
C ASN A 77 -7.83 -4.66 9.26
N SER A 78 -7.82 -3.38 8.84
CA SER A 78 -6.82 -2.90 7.88
C SER A 78 -5.40 -2.95 8.43
N ILE A 79 -5.20 -2.57 9.70
CA ILE A 79 -3.90 -2.67 10.37
C ILE A 79 -3.50 -4.15 10.52
N TYR A 80 -4.42 -5.00 10.92
CA TYR A 80 -4.20 -6.44 11.04
C TYR A 80 -3.75 -7.05 9.70
N CYS A 81 -4.50 -6.80 8.64
CA CYS A 81 -4.14 -7.27 7.29
C CYS A 81 -2.79 -6.72 6.84
N ALA A 82 -2.54 -5.42 6.98
CA ALA A 82 -1.29 -4.80 6.58
C ALA A 82 -0.09 -5.34 7.36
N PHE A 83 -0.24 -5.52 8.67
CA PHE A 83 0.82 -6.07 9.53
C PHE A 83 1.17 -7.52 9.15
N PHE A 84 0.17 -8.41 9.10
CA PHE A 84 0.43 -9.82 8.81
C PHE A 84 0.87 -10.06 7.38
N THR A 85 0.27 -9.36 6.39
CA THR A 85 0.74 -9.42 4.99
C THR A 85 2.19 -8.97 4.88
N THR A 86 2.58 -7.92 5.58
CA THR A 86 3.96 -7.41 5.52
C THR A 86 4.93 -8.34 6.24
N ALA A 87 4.62 -8.74 7.47
CA ALA A 87 5.52 -9.58 8.28
C ALA A 87 5.75 -10.96 7.63
N LEU A 88 4.66 -11.65 7.30
CA LEU A 88 4.74 -12.96 6.64
C LEU A 88 5.26 -12.83 5.21
N GLY A 89 4.88 -11.77 4.51
CA GLY A 89 5.32 -11.50 3.15
C GLY A 89 6.83 -11.29 3.06
N ILE A 90 7.42 -10.48 3.93
CA ILE A 90 8.89 -10.33 4.00
C ILE A 90 9.55 -11.67 4.29
N LEU A 91 9.07 -12.39 5.29
CA LEU A 91 9.66 -13.66 5.70
C LEU A 91 9.62 -14.69 4.57
N LEU A 92 8.44 -14.99 4.05
CA LEU A 92 8.24 -16.05 3.05
C LEU A 92 8.85 -15.68 1.70
N THR A 93 8.71 -14.41 1.26
CA THR A 93 9.36 -13.92 0.04
C THR A 93 10.88 -14.02 0.14
N SER A 94 11.46 -13.66 1.31
CA SER A 94 12.91 -13.74 1.51
C SER A 94 13.40 -15.20 1.55
N MET A 95 12.67 -16.09 2.20
CA MET A 95 13.02 -17.52 2.23
C MET A 95 13.00 -18.12 0.83
N LEU A 96 11.95 -17.87 0.05
CA LEU A 96 11.83 -18.31 -1.33
C LEU A 96 12.94 -17.71 -2.20
N ALA A 97 13.16 -16.40 -2.11
CA ALA A 97 14.17 -15.69 -2.87
C ALA A 97 15.59 -16.15 -2.54
N TYR A 98 15.87 -16.47 -1.27
CA TYR A 98 17.17 -16.99 -0.85
C TYR A 98 17.44 -18.35 -1.46
N GLY A 99 16.50 -19.29 -1.39
CA GLY A 99 16.63 -20.58 -2.07
C GLY A 99 16.88 -20.41 -3.58
N LEU A 100 16.07 -19.56 -4.24
CA LEU A 100 16.18 -19.29 -5.67
C LEU A 100 17.44 -18.50 -6.08
N SER A 101 18.11 -17.82 -5.16
CA SER A 101 19.38 -17.13 -5.44
C SER A 101 20.56 -18.11 -5.59
N LYS A 102 20.43 -19.35 -5.07
CA LYS A 102 21.48 -20.37 -5.14
C LYS A 102 21.46 -21.09 -6.47
N LYS A 103 22.46 -20.81 -7.32
CA LYS A 103 22.61 -21.48 -8.63
C LYS A 103 22.83 -23.00 -8.51
N SER A 104 23.37 -23.46 -7.39
CA SER A 104 23.60 -24.87 -7.08
C SER A 104 22.33 -25.63 -6.67
N LEU A 105 21.22 -24.94 -6.39
CA LEU A 105 19.96 -25.60 -6.02
C LEU A 105 19.43 -26.43 -7.19
N ALA A 106 19.21 -27.73 -6.95
CA ALA A 106 18.59 -28.61 -7.93
C ALA A 106 17.23 -28.10 -8.38
N GLY A 107 17.00 -27.99 -9.67
CA GLY A 107 15.73 -27.45 -10.22
C GLY A 107 15.60 -25.92 -10.20
N ASN A 108 16.62 -25.17 -9.79
CA ASN A 108 16.58 -23.70 -9.69
C ASN A 108 16.01 -23.02 -10.96
N LYS A 109 16.43 -23.49 -12.15
CA LYS A 109 15.94 -22.94 -13.43
C LYS A 109 14.43 -23.13 -13.60
N ILE A 110 13.91 -24.32 -13.26
CA ILE A 110 12.47 -24.65 -13.37
C ILE A 110 11.69 -23.84 -12.36
N LEU A 111 12.13 -23.79 -11.09
CA LEU A 111 11.48 -23.02 -10.04
C LEU A 111 11.48 -21.51 -10.35
N SER A 112 12.62 -20.99 -10.83
CA SER A 112 12.71 -19.58 -11.23
C SER A 112 11.80 -19.27 -12.41
N PHE A 113 11.72 -20.19 -13.40
CA PHE A 113 10.79 -20.06 -14.51
C PHE A 113 9.33 -20.07 -14.03
N ALA A 114 8.97 -20.96 -13.10
CA ALA A 114 7.63 -21.01 -12.53
C ALA A 114 7.23 -19.70 -11.85
N VAL A 115 8.15 -19.06 -11.12
CA VAL A 115 7.89 -17.74 -10.52
C VAL A 115 7.63 -16.68 -11.60
N VAL A 116 8.45 -16.65 -12.67
CA VAL A 116 8.25 -15.72 -13.80
C VAL A 116 6.95 -16.05 -14.53
N PHE A 117 6.64 -17.33 -14.73
CA PHE A 117 5.39 -17.76 -15.33
C PHE A 117 4.17 -17.25 -14.55
N CYS A 118 4.15 -17.40 -13.21
CA CYS A 118 3.07 -16.88 -12.36
C CYS A 118 2.96 -15.34 -12.39
N MET A 119 4.03 -14.62 -12.77
CA MET A 119 3.97 -13.18 -12.94
C MET A 119 3.18 -12.77 -14.20
N ILE A 120 3.27 -13.58 -15.26
CA ILE A 120 2.66 -13.29 -16.56
C ILE A 120 1.27 -13.92 -16.68
N PHE A 121 1.11 -15.15 -16.17
CA PHE A 121 -0.13 -15.92 -16.25
C PHE A 121 -0.87 -15.89 -14.92
N ASN A 122 -2.04 -15.26 -14.92
CA ASN A 122 -2.94 -15.22 -13.78
C ASN A 122 -4.18 -16.07 -14.09
N GLY A 123 -4.59 -16.91 -13.15
CA GLY A 123 -5.78 -17.76 -13.28
C GLY A 123 -7.11 -16.98 -13.39
N GLY A 124 -7.08 -15.70 -13.07
CA GLY A 124 -8.26 -14.84 -13.09
C GLY A 124 -9.07 -14.87 -11.79
N LEU A 125 -10.09 -14.01 -11.75
CA LEU A 125 -10.88 -13.77 -10.54
C LEU A 125 -11.72 -14.99 -10.14
N ILE A 126 -12.39 -15.64 -11.10
CA ILE A 126 -13.30 -16.76 -10.80
C ILE A 126 -12.57 -17.97 -10.21
N PRO A 127 -11.51 -18.51 -10.81
CA PRO A 127 -10.73 -19.60 -10.22
C PRO A 127 -10.16 -19.26 -8.85
N THR A 128 -9.68 -18.03 -8.68
CA THR A 128 -9.15 -17.57 -7.38
C THR A 128 -10.24 -17.54 -6.31
N TYR A 129 -11.44 -17.03 -6.64
CA TYR A 129 -12.58 -17.04 -5.73
C TYR A 129 -13.00 -18.46 -5.33
N LEU A 130 -13.06 -19.37 -6.29
CA LEU A 130 -13.42 -20.77 -6.01
C LEU A 130 -12.38 -21.42 -5.08
N THR A 131 -11.09 -21.18 -5.29
CA THR A 131 -10.01 -21.67 -4.41
C THR A 131 -10.18 -21.13 -2.98
N VAL A 132 -10.41 -19.83 -2.82
CA VAL A 132 -10.64 -19.21 -1.49
C VAL A 132 -11.88 -19.80 -0.81
N LYS A 133 -12.94 -20.05 -1.59
CA LYS A 133 -14.19 -20.68 -1.10
C LYS A 133 -13.96 -22.13 -0.66
N GLU A 134 -13.25 -22.93 -1.43
CA GLU A 134 -12.93 -24.33 -1.10
C GLU A 134 -12.06 -24.42 0.17
N LEU A 135 -11.19 -23.44 0.41
CA LEU A 135 -10.38 -23.33 1.63
C LEU A 135 -11.20 -22.81 2.83
N ASN A 136 -12.49 -22.54 2.70
CA ASN A 136 -13.37 -21.96 3.73
C ASN A 136 -12.84 -20.62 4.29
N LEU A 137 -12.25 -19.81 3.42
CA LEU A 137 -11.69 -18.51 3.78
C LEU A 137 -12.61 -17.34 3.39
N ILE A 138 -13.81 -17.60 2.86
CA ILE A 138 -14.81 -16.55 2.63
C ILE A 138 -15.22 -15.95 3.98
N ASP A 139 -15.34 -14.62 4.01
CA ASP A 139 -15.63 -13.82 5.20
C ASP A 139 -14.59 -13.96 6.32
N ASN A 140 -13.32 -14.16 5.94
CA ASN A 140 -12.19 -14.26 6.85
C ASN A 140 -11.01 -13.40 6.36
N LEU A 141 -10.45 -12.59 7.25
CA LEU A 141 -9.32 -11.69 6.92
C LEU A 141 -8.07 -12.43 6.40
N TRP A 142 -7.91 -13.71 6.77
CA TRP A 142 -6.82 -14.53 6.24
C TRP A 142 -6.90 -14.75 4.73
N ALA A 143 -8.09 -14.68 4.12
CA ALA A 143 -8.19 -14.68 2.66
C ALA A 143 -7.38 -13.54 2.04
N LEU A 144 -7.48 -12.34 2.61
CA LEU A 144 -6.76 -11.15 2.11
C LEU A 144 -5.25 -11.27 2.33
N ILE A 145 -4.84 -11.82 3.48
CA ILE A 145 -3.44 -11.98 3.85
C ILE A 145 -2.77 -13.03 2.95
N LEU A 146 -3.32 -14.25 2.91
CA LEU A 146 -2.71 -15.36 2.19
C LEU A 146 -2.56 -15.13 0.69
N MET A 147 -3.52 -14.40 0.08
CA MET A 147 -3.45 -14.08 -1.35
C MET A 147 -2.40 -13.02 -1.69
N ALA A 148 -1.88 -12.29 -0.70
CA ALA A 148 -0.98 -11.16 -0.91
C ALA A 148 0.45 -11.37 -0.37
N ILE A 149 0.69 -12.39 0.48
CA ILE A 149 1.98 -12.56 1.19
C ILE A 149 3.17 -12.82 0.29
N VAL A 150 3.01 -13.56 -0.82
CA VAL A 150 4.12 -13.83 -1.75
C VAL A 150 3.71 -13.40 -3.15
N THR A 151 4.42 -12.41 -3.69
CA THR A 151 4.23 -11.98 -5.07
C THR A 151 5.45 -12.33 -5.91
N PRO A 152 5.26 -12.80 -7.16
CA PRO A 152 6.37 -13.14 -8.05
C PRO A 152 7.34 -11.96 -8.27
N TYR A 153 6.79 -10.75 -8.41
CA TYR A 153 7.58 -9.53 -8.61
C TYR A 153 8.53 -9.26 -7.43
N ASN A 154 8.01 -9.25 -6.19
CA ASN A 154 8.84 -9.04 -5.00
C ASN A 154 9.88 -10.15 -4.84
N THR A 155 9.51 -11.39 -5.14
CA THR A 155 10.41 -12.54 -5.09
C THR A 155 11.61 -12.37 -6.04
N ILE A 156 11.38 -11.91 -7.28
CA ILE A 156 12.45 -11.69 -8.26
C ILE A 156 13.38 -10.57 -7.80
N ILE A 157 12.83 -9.46 -7.26
CA ILE A 157 13.65 -8.35 -6.76
C ILE A 157 14.56 -8.80 -5.63
N VAL A 158 14.00 -9.47 -4.62
CA VAL A 158 14.78 -9.95 -3.47
C VAL A 158 15.80 -11.03 -3.91
N LYS A 159 15.40 -11.95 -4.81
CA LYS A 159 16.30 -12.95 -5.40
C LYS A 159 17.50 -12.32 -6.09
N ASN A 160 17.27 -11.29 -6.92
CA ASN A 160 18.35 -10.63 -7.64
C ASN A 160 19.28 -9.89 -6.67
N PHE A 161 18.74 -9.30 -5.62
CA PHE A 161 19.53 -8.65 -4.58
C PHE A 161 20.40 -9.66 -3.84
N PHE A 162 19.85 -10.81 -3.41
CA PHE A 162 20.61 -11.87 -2.75
C PHE A 162 21.66 -12.48 -3.67
N GLY A 163 21.34 -12.66 -4.96
CA GLY A 163 22.27 -13.19 -5.96
C GLY A 163 23.43 -12.24 -6.32
N ALA A 164 23.31 -10.95 -5.98
CA ALA A 164 24.37 -9.96 -6.17
C ALA A 164 25.29 -9.83 -4.95
N MET A 165 25.01 -10.52 -3.84
CA MET A 165 25.89 -10.53 -2.67
C MET A 165 27.14 -11.38 -2.94
N PRO A 166 28.31 -10.99 -2.39
CA PRO A 166 29.53 -11.78 -2.46
C PRO A 166 29.32 -13.16 -1.82
N SER A 167 29.70 -14.25 -2.53
CA SER A 167 29.59 -15.62 -2.02
C SER A 167 30.49 -15.89 -0.82
N GLU A 168 31.59 -15.16 -0.73
CA GLU A 168 32.60 -15.27 0.33
C GLU A 168 32.01 -15.06 1.73
N LEU A 169 30.95 -14.27 1.85
CA LEU A 169 30.25 -14.07 3.13
C LEU A 169 29.59 -15.36 3.65
N GLU A 170 29.01 -16.14 2.75
CA GLU A 170 28.39 -17.40 3.10
C GLU A 170 29.43 -18.51 3.28
N GLU A 171 30.46 -18.54 2.43
CA GLU A 171 31.56 -19.52 2.49
C GLU A 171 32.32 -19.38 3.82
N ALA A 172 32.65 -18.16 4.25
CA ALA A 172 33.26 -17.91 5.56
C ALA A 172 32.37 -18.44 6.70
N ALA A 173 31.07 -18.15 6.67
CA ALA A 173 30.15 -18.62 7.68
C ALA A 173 30.00 -20.16 7.69
N PHE A 174 30.07 -20.82 6.54
CA PHE A 174 30.10 -22.29 6.46
C PHE A 174 31.37 -22.87 7.09
N ILE A 175 32.53 -22.25 6.89
CA ILE A 175 33.79 -22.64 7.52
C ILE A 175 33.69 -22.54 9.04
N ASP A 176 33.00 -21.49 9.54
CA ASP A 176 32.70 -21.27 10.95
C ASP A 176 31.61 -22.22 11.50
N GLY A 177 31.12 -23.17 10.70
CA GLY A 177 30.14 -24.17 11.10
C GLY A 177 28.69 -23.67 11.16
N ALA A 178 28.38 -22.51 10.53
CA ALA A 178 27.00 -22.01 10.46
C ALA A 178 26.19 -22.81 9.43
N GLY A 179 25.05 -23.33 9.85
CA GLY A 179 24.08 -23.97 8.94
C GLY A 179 23.30 -22.93 8.10
N PRO A 180 22.62 -23.37 7.00
CA PRO A 180 21.93 -22.48 6.05
C PRO A 180 20.91 -21.52 6.68
N LEU A 181 20.13 -21.97 7.64
CA LEU A 181 19.15 -21.13 8.34
C LEU A 181 19.84 -20.05 9.19
N ARG A 182 20.96 -20.39 9.83
CA ARG A 182 21.74 -19.41 10.61
C ARG A 182 22.33 -18.35 9.70
N ILE A 183 22.89 -18.74 8.56
CA ILE A 183 23.39 -17.83 7.54
C ILE A 183 22.27 -16.91 7.06
N PHE A 184 21.11 -17.46 6.73
CA PHE A 184 19.96 -16.69 6.28
C PHE A 184 19.54 -15.62 7.29
N PHE A 185 19.26 -16.00 8.56
CA PHE A 185 18.73 -15.09 9.55
C PHE A 185 19.77 -14.12 10.12
N GLN A 186 21.02 -14.56 10.29
CA GLN A 186 22.05 -13.77 10.97
C GLN A 186 22.94 -12.95 10.03
N ILE A 187 23.03 -13.32 8.76
CA ILE A 187 23.90 -12.67 7.79
C ILE A 187 23.08 -12.03 6.66
N ILE A 188 22.33 -12.84 5.91
CA ILE A 188 21.67 -12.38 4.69
C ILE A 188 20.54 -11.39 5.00
N MET A 189 19.64 -11.71 5.92
CA MET A 189 18.52 -10.83 6.28
C MET A 189 19.01 -9.46 6.82
N PRO A 190 19.98 -9.40 7.76
CA PRO A 190 20.49 -8.12 8.24
C PRO A 190 21.20 -7.28 7.17
N LEU A 191 21.95 -7.89 6.27
CA LEU A 191 22.61 -7.19 5.17
C LEU A 191 21.62 -6.67 4.11
N SER A 192 20.42 -7.25 4.08
CA SER A 192 19.38 -6.95 3.10
C SER A 192 18.32 -5.96 3.60
N LYS A 193 18.51 -5.31 4.76
CA LYS A 193 17.51 -4.43 5.38
C LYS A 193 16.93 -3.39 4.41
N ALA A 194 17.73 -2.85 3.49
CA ALA A 194 17.28 -1.82 2.56
C ALA A 194 16.25 -2.36 1.56
N VAL A 195 16.51 -3.50 0.90
CA VAL A 195 15.57 -4.10 -0.06
C VAL A 195 14.35 -4.67 0.65
N LEU A 196 14.53 -5.28 1.84
CA LEU A 196 13.44 -5.83 2.63
C LEU A 196 12.50 -4.72 3.15
N ALA A 197 13.04 -3.58 3.57
CA ALA A 197 12.25 -2.41 3.95
C ALA A 197 11.44 -1.88 2.75
N THR A 198 12.01 -1.87 1.55
CA THR A 198 11.31 -1.44 0.34
C THR A 198 10.17 -2.40 -0.02
N VAL A 199 10.44 -3.71 -0.03
CA VAL A 199 9.41 -4.73 -0.31
C VAL A 199 8.34 -4.74 0.78
N GLY A 200 8.72 -4.61 2.05
CA GLY A 200 7.78 -4.51 3.15
C GLY A 200 6.85 -3.30 3.03
N LEU A 201 7.40 -2.16 2.61
CA LEU A 201 6.59 -0.98 2.33
C LEU A 201 5.58 -1.23 1.21
N TRP A 202 6.01 -1.85 0.10
CA TRP A 202 5.08 -2.17 -0.99
C TRP A 202 3.95 -3.10 -0.54
N LEU A 203 4.27 -4.13 0.25
CA LEU A 203 3.28 -5.04 0.82
C LEU A 203 2.30 -4.32 1.75
N ALA A 204 2.82 -3.47 2.64
CA ALA A 204 1.99 -2.71 3.58
C ALA A 204 1.04 -1.75 2.85
N VAL A 205 1.55 -0.98 1.89
CA VAL A 205 0.74 -0.03 1.11
C VAL A 205 -0.27 -0.76 0.22
N ALA A 206 0.12 -1.86 -0.43
CA ALA A 206 -0.78 -2.66 -1.25
C ALA A 206 -1.92 -3.26 -0.41
N SER A 207 -1.61 -3.80 0.78
CA SER A 207 -2.60 -4.35 1.70
C SER A 207 -3.53 -3.27 2.24
N TRP A 208 -3.01 -2.10 2.64
CA TRP A 208 -3.81 -0.98 3.13
C TRP A 208 -4.80 -0.47 2.09
N ASN A 209 -4.36 -0.35 0.83
CA ASN A 209 -5.19 0.16 -0.27
C ASN A 209 -6.03 -0.95 -0.95
N ASN A 210 -5.98 -2.18 -0.46
CA ASN A 210 -6.72 -3.29 -1.06
C ASN A 210 -8.23 -3.11 -0.87
N PHE A 211 -8.91 -2.83 -1.97
CA PHE A 211 -10.36 -2.67 -2.04
C PHE A 211 -11.05 -3.90 -2.65
N MET A 212 -10.48 -4.43 -3.75
CA MET A 212 -11.12 -5.51 -4.51
C MET A 212 -11.19 -6.83 -3.73
N GLY A 213 -10.13 -7.17 -2.98
CA GLY A 213 -10.13 -8.38 -2.16
C GLY A 213 -11.25 -8.35 -1.11
N PRO A 214 -11.33 -7.34 -0.24
CA PRO A 214 -12.43 -7.20 0.72
C PRO A 214 -13.80 -7.17 0.06
N LEU A 215 -13.97 -6.50 -1.08
CA LEU A 215 -15.25 -6.45 -1.81
C LEU A 215 -15.73 -7.83 -2.26
N ILE A 216 -14.80 -8.71 -2.62
CA ILE A 216 -15.13 -10.05 -3.17
C ILE A 216 -15.29 -11.08 -2.06
N TYR A 217 -14.48 -11.01 -0.99
CA TYR A 217 -14.37 -12.07 0.00
C TYR A 217 -15.06 -11.77 1.32
N MET A 218 -15.33 -10.48 1.67
CA MET A 218 -15.93 -10.11 2.95
C MET A 218 -17.44 -9.89 2.80
N ASN A 219 -18.23 -10.49 3.68
CA ASN A 219 -19.70 -10.37 3.71
C ASN A 219 -20.17 -9.63 4.97
N SER A 220 -19.56 -9.94 6.12
CA SER A 220 -19.94 -9.35 7.42
C SER A 220 -19.23 -8.03 7.64
N ARG A 221 -19.95 -7.04 8.20
CA ARG A 221 -19.39 -5.70 8.50
C ARG A 221 -18.22 -5.74 9.46
N GLU A 222 -18.20 -6.72 10.36
CA GLU A 222 -17.13 -6.95 11.33
C GLU A 222 -15.78 -7.24 10.65
N ASN A 223 -15.81 -7.81 9.42
CA ASN A 223 -14.63 -8.18 8.65
C ASN A 223 -14.25 -7.14 7.58
N PHE A 224 -14.98 -6.02 7.52
CA PHE A 224 -14.65 -5.00 6.54
C PHE A 224 -13.33 -4.32 6.86
N THR A 225 -12.53 -4.11 5.82
CA THR A 225 -11.37 -3.23 5.86
C THR A 225 -11.79 -1.79 5.61
N LEU A 226 -10.92 -0.85 5.91
CA LEU A 226 -11.21 0.57 5.81
C LEU A 226 -11.61 1.01 4.38
N PRO A 227 -10.94 0.58 3.28
CA PRO A 227 -11.39 0.92 1.92
C PRO A 227 -12.80 0.42 1.60
N LEU A 228 -13.16 -0.78 2.07
CA LEU A 228 -14.51 -1.33 1.86
C LEU A 228 -15.55 -0.56 2.69
N TYR A 229 -15.22 -0.22 3.92
CA TYR A 229 -16.08 0.61 4.77
C TYR A 229 -16.37 1.99 4.16
N ILE A 230 -15.33 2.69 3.65
CA ILE A 230 -15.50 3.97 2.95
C ILE A 230 -16.46 3.82 1.78
N ARG A 231 -16.28 2.77 0.98
CA ARG A 231 -17.17 2.49 -0.15
C ARG A 231 -18.61 2.31 0.29
N GLN A 232 -18.86 1.56 1.37
CA GLN A 232 -20.21 1.41 1.92
C GLN A 232 -20.83 2.74 2.38
N VAL A 233 -20.03 3.61 3.01
CA VAL A 233 -20.50 4.95 3.42
C VAL A 233 -20.91 5.75 2.18
N ILE A 234 -20.11 5.75 1.13
CA ILE A 234 -20.41 6.46 -0.13
C ILE A 234 -21.66 5.89 -0.79
N ASP A 235 -21.77 4.56 -0.94
CA ASP A 235 -22.91 3.90 -1.59
C ASP A 235 -24.20 4.10 -0.79
N GLY A 236 -24.13 3.98 0.54
CA GLY A 236 -25.27 4.22 1.42
C GLY A 236 -25.82 5.64 1.31
N GLN A 237 -24.93 6.61 1.17
CA GLN A 237 -25.32 8.00 0.96
C GLN A 237 -25.93 8.25 -0.43
N MET A 238 -25.39 7.61 -1.47
CA MET A 238 -25.96 7.70 -2.81
C MET A 238 -27.39 7.13 -2.86
N ILE A 239 -27.64 5.98 -2.20
CA ILE A 239 -28.97 5.38 -2.11
C ILE A 239 -29.92 6.32 -1.34
N ALA A 240 -29.53 6.81 -0.17
CA ALA A 240 -30.33 7.74 0.63
C ALA A 240 -30.75 8.99 -0.14
N ARG A 241 -29.88 9.53 -1.01
CA ARG A 241 -30.22 10.64 -1.92
C ARG A 241 -31.24 10.23 -2.99
N ALA A 242 -31.06 9.04 -3.59
CA ALA A 242 -31.91 8.58 -4.68
C ALA A 242 -33.33 8.27 -4.20
N THR A 243 -33.49 7.77 -2.95
CA THR A 243 -34.81 7.43 -2.36
C THR A 243 -35.49 8.59 -1.65
N GLY A 244 -34.76 9.69 -1.41
CA GLY A 244 -35.30 10.83 -0.65
C GLY A 244 -35.49 10.55 0.86
N GLU A 245 -35.08 9.38 1.34
CA GLU A 245 -35.24 8.95 2.74
C GLU A 245 -34.13 9.46 3.66
N GLY A 246 -33.07 10.03 3.09
CA GLY A 246 -31.98 10.62 3.87
C GLY A 246 -32.31 11.98 4.39
N ALA A 247 -32.27 12.17 5.70
CA ALA A 247 -32.23 13.51 6.28
C ALA A 247 -31.20 14.37 5.55
N GLN A 248 -31.55 15.56 5.17
CA GLN A 248 -30.76 16.55 4.40
C GLN A 248 -29.42 16.93 5.06
N SER A 249 -28.98 16.17 6.05
CA SER A 249 -27.89 16.51 6.95
C SER A 249 -26.69 15.62 6.73
N ALA A 250 -25.55 16.18 6.56
CA ALA A 250 -24.22 15.63 6.77
C ALA A 250 -23.63 14.68 5.70
N VAL A 251 -24.27 14.51 4.53
CA VAL A 251 -23.84 13.49 3.57
C VAL A 251 -22.43 13.76 3.03
N GLU A 252 -22.17 14.94 2.47
CA GLU A 252 -20.88 15.26 1.82
C GLU A 252 -19.77 15.47 2.85
N SER A 253 -20.07 16.20 3.95
CA SER A 253 -19.07 16.45 4.99
C SER A 253 -18.68 15.18 5.73
N VAL A 254 -19.63 14.22 5.93
CA VAL A 254 -19.33 12.90 6.53
C VAL A 254 -18.48 12.05 5.61
N ILE A 255 -18.73 12.05 4.30
CA ILE A 255 -17.86 11.38 3.32
C ILE A 255 -16.46 11.98 3.38
N GLY A 256 -16.33 13.31 3.29
CA GLY A 256 -15.05 14.01 3.38
C GLY A 256 -14.32 13.71 4.69
N ALA A 257 -15.00 13.76 5.84
CA ALA A 257 -14.41 13.41 7.13
C ALA A 257 -13.95 11.94 7.19
N THR A 258 -14.73 11.01 6.63
CA THR A 258 -14.37 9.59 6.56
C THR A 258 -13.11 9.39 5.71
N ILE A 259 -13.04 10.05 4.55
CA ILE A 259 -11.85 9.99 3.66
C ILE A 259 -10.62 10.56 4.37
N ILE A 260 -10.73 11.74 4.99
CA ILE A 260 -9.58 12.38 5.66
C ILE A 260 -9.07 11.54 6.83
N ILE A 261 -9.98 11.03 7.69
CA ILE A 261 -9.61 10.12 8.77
C ILE A 261 -8.88 8.89 8.18
N SER A 262 -9.38 8.32 7.09
CA SER A 262 -8.85 7.09 6.50
C SER A 262 -7.46 7.25 5.87
N ILE A 263 -7.15 8.44 5.37
CA ILE A 263 -5.84 8.76 4.76
C ILE A 263 -4.81 9.13 5.85
N ALA A 264 -5.25 9.62 7.00
CA ALA A 264 -4.38 10.13 8.05
C ALA A 264 -3.24 9.17 8.46
N PRO A 265 -3.44 7.85 8.65
CA PRO A 265 -2.35 6.94 9.01
C PRO A 265 -1.26 6.85 7.94
N ILE A 266 -1.64 6.81 6.66
CA ILE A 266 -0.67 6.77 5.55
C ILE A 266 0.13 8.07 5.53
N LEU A 267 -0.53 9.23 5.66
CA LEU A 267 0.15 10.53 5.69
C LEU A 267 1.14 10.63 6.86
N CYS A 268 0.80 10.08 8.03
CA CYS A 268 1.67 10.06 9.19
C CYS A 268 2.89 9.13 8.99
N VAL A 269 2.71 8.00 8.32
CA VAL A 269 3.75 7.00 8.13
C VAL A 269 4.66 7.33 6.95
N TYR A 270 4.15 8.01 5.92
CA TYR A 270 4.86 8.31 4.68
C TYR A 270 6.23 9.02 4.88
N PRO A 271 6.39 10.07 5.72
CA PRO A 271 7.68 10.72 5.91
C PRO A 271 8.76 9.78 6.47
N PHE A 272 8.38 8.81 7.30
CA PHE A 272 9.30 7.81 7.83
C PHE A 272 9.75 6.81 6.77
N LEU A 273 8.87 6.53 5.80
CA LEU A 273 9.12 5.57 4.73
C LEU A 273 9.89 6.18 3.57
N GLN A 274 9.71 7.48 3.29
CA GLN A 274 10.34 8.19 2.19
C GLN A 274 11.88 8.07 2.19
N LYS A 275 12.50 8.09 3.36
CA LYS A 275 13.98 7.94 3.50
C LYS A 275 14.49 6.58 2.98
N TYR A 276 13.68 5.54 3.05
CA TYR A 276 14.05 4.21 2.53
C TYR A 276 13.83 4.10 1.02
N PHE A 277 12.80 4.80 0.50
CA PHE A 277 12.51 4.87 -0.93
C PHE A 277 13.67 5.48 -1.73
N VAL A 278 14.16 6.63 -1.30
CA VAL A 278 15.27 7.33 -1.97
C VAL A 278 16.52 6.46 -2.03
N LYS A 279 16.80 5.68 -0.99
CA LYS A 279 17.96 4.76 -0.96
C LYS A 279 17.74 3.48 -1.78
N GLY A 280 16.53 2.93 -1.80
CA GLY A 280 16.21 1.66 -2.50
C GLY A 280 16.14 1.81 -4.02
N VAL A 281 15.59 2.89 -4.53
CA VAL A 281 15.51 3.18 -5.97
C VAL A 281 16.89 3.44 -6.59
N MET A 282 17.80 4.06 -5.83
CA MET A 282 19.18 4.30 -6.27
C MET A 282 20.00 3.03 -6.46
N ILE A 283 19.73 1.97 -5.70
CA ILE A 283 20.44 0.69 -5.82
C ILE A 283 20.07 -0.05 -7.12
N GLY A 284 18.88 0.17 -7.66
CA GLY A 284 18.44 -0.38 -8.95
C GLY A 284 18.93 0.38 -10.18
N SER A 285 19.31 1.65 -10.04
CA SER A 285 19.70 2.52 -11.15
C SER A 285 21.22 2.64 -11.39
N VAL A 286 22.04 2.16 -10.46
CA VAL A 286 23.51 2.16 -10.62
C VAL A 286 23.96 0.81 -11.19
N LYS A 287 23.54 0.50 -12.42
CA LYS A 287 24.18 -0.44 -13.35
C LYS A 287 24.30 0.29 -14.68
N GLY A 288 25.30 1.13 -14.75
CA GLY A 288 25.83 1.75 -15.94
C GLY A 288 27.31 1.88 -15.74
#